data_3e7361b3c25ecaa3a56fa68a7822d12e
#
_entry.id   3e7361b3c25ecaa3a56fa68a7822d12e
#
_cell.length_a   1.000
_cell.length_b   1.000
_cell.length_c   1.000
_cell.angle_alpha   90.00
_cell.angle_beta   90.00
_cell.angle_gamma   90.00
#
_symmetry.space_group_name_H-M   'P 1'
#
loop_
_entity.id
_entity.type
_entity.pdbx_description
1 polymer ?
#
loop_
_entity_poly.entity_id
_entity_poly.type
_entity_poly.pdbx_seq_one_letter_code
_entity_poly.pdbx_strand_id
1 'polypeptide(L)'
;MKGFLGPLCRLGGIRGYSGTFKRSQLRLEGVKDVIAVASGKGGVGKSTTAVNLAVALAKNCQLKVGLLDADVYGPSVPMMMKIDRKPDITEDKKMIPIENYGVKCMSMGFLVEKDAPIVWRGPMVMSALAKMTRGVDWGNLDILVVDMPPGTGDAQLTMTQNLQLSGALIVSTPQDIALMDARRGANMFSKVDVPILGFVENMSFFKCPHCGEPSFIFGKEGTRNAAASMGYKLIDTIGSRH
;
A
#
# COMPACT_ATOMS: atom_id res chain seq x y z
N MET A 1 -6.34 -9.59 -13.93
CA MET A 1 -6.85 -8.42 -13.17
C MET A 1 -8.39 -8.36 -13.01
N LYS A 2 -9.19 -9.01 -13.87
CA LYS A 2 -10.68 -8.99 -13.70
C LYS A 2 -11.18 -9.70 -12.42
N GLY A 3 -10.46 -10.69 -11.88
CA GLY A 3 -10.82 -11.39 -10.63
C GLY A 3 -10.49 -10.62 -9.34
N PHE A 4 -9.49 -9.71 -9.41
CA PHE A 4 -8.98 -8.97 -8.27
C PHE A 4 -9.92 -7.86 -7.77
N LEU A 5 -10.67 -7.24 -8.67
CA LEU A 5 -11.49 -6.07 -8.37
C LEU A 5 -12.88 -6.39 -7.84
N GLY A 6 -13.43 -7.57 -8.16
CA GLY A 6 -14.78 -7.95 -7.74
C GLY A 6 -15.02 -7.90 -6.22
N PRO A 7 -14.14 -8.48 -5.39
CA PRO A 7 -14.22 -8.36 -3.93
C PRO A 7 -13.92 -6.94 -3.44
N LEU A 8 -12.98 -6.22 -4.07
CA LEU A 8 -12.56 -4.88 -3.65
C LEU A 8 -13.55 -3.78 -4.09
N CYS A 9 -14.20 -3.91 -5.24
CA CYS A 9 -15.30 -3.01 -5.63
C CYS A 9 -16.52 -3.12 -4.68
N ARG A 10 -16.67 -4.25 -3.98
CA ARG A 10 -17.70 -4.44 -2.94
C ARG A 10 -17.26 -3.89 -1.57
N LEU A 11 -16.02 -3.39 -1.44
CA LEU A 11 -15.52 -2.75 -0.22
C LEU A 11 -16.25 -1.43 0.14
N GLY A 12 -17.09 -0.88 -0.75
CA GLY A 12 -18.10 0.12 -0.38
C GLY A 12 -19.07 -0.33 0.71
N GLY A 13 -18.89 -1.51 1.27
CA GLY A 13 -19.67 -2.16 2.32
C GLY A 13 -18.82 -2.93 3.34
N ILE A 14 -17.61 -2.48 3.73
CA ILE A 14 -16.95 -2.98 4.95
C ILE A 14 -17.72 -2.45 6.20
N ARG A 15 -19.04 -2.51 6.16
CA ARG A 15 -19.90 -2.36 7.34
C ARG A 15 -19.93 -3.70 8.07
N GLY A 16 -18.99 -3.91 9.00
CA GLY A 16 -19.05 -5.10 9.84
C GLY A 16 -17.86 -5.36 10.74
N TYR A 17 -16.75 -4.66 10.60
CA TYR A 17 -15.68 -4.74 11.60
C TYR A 17 -15.81 -3.57 12.58
N SER A 18 -16.67 -3.71 13.59
CA SER A 18 -16.65 -2.85 14.78
C SER A 18 -15.51 -3.30 15.69
N GLY A 19 -14.27 -3.14 15.24
CA GLY A 19 -13.12 -3.19 16.13
C GLY A 19 -13.21 -2.00 17.08
N THR A 20 -12.97 -2.22 18.36
CA THR A 20 -12.80 -1.16 19.36
C THR A 20 -11.54 -0.37 19.04
N PHE A 21 -11.67 0.66 18.23
CA PHE A 21 -10.56 1.53 17.85
C PHE A 21 -9.99 2.22 19.08
N LYS A 22 -8.68 2.12 19.28
CA LYS A 22 -8.01 2.86 20.36
C LYS A 22 -8.17 4.37 20.09
N ARG A 23 -8.56 5.13 21.10
CA ARG A 23 -8.84 6.59 21.05
C ARG A 23 -7.70 7.47 20.49
N SER A 24 -6.54 6.91 20.16
CA SER A 24 -5.35 7.64 19.68
C SER A 24 -5.16 7.62 18.16
N GLN A 25 -5.94 6.82 17.41
CA GLN A 25 -5.77 6.73 15.95
C GLN A 25 -6.46 7.89 15.23
N LEU A 26 -5.75 8.51 14.29
CA LEU A 26 -6.25 9.62 13.50
C LEU A 26 -7.17 9.12 12.39
N ARG A 27 -8.42 9.56 12.43
CA ARG A 27 -9.29 9.47 11.27
C ARG A 27 -9.02 10.66 10.36
N LEU A 28 -8.66 10.37 9.11
CA LEU A 28 -8.46 11.41 8.10
C LEU A 28 -9.80 12.03 7.70
N GLU A 29 -9.88 13.35 7.78
CA GLU A 29 -11.08 14.08 7.40
C GLU A 29 -11.42 13.86 5.93
N GLY A 30 -12.67 13.58 5.62
CA GLY A 30 -13.15 13.33 4.26
C GLY A 30 -12.78 11.96 3.66
N VAL A 31 -12.00 11.13 4.35
CA VAL A 31 -11.61 9.79 3.86
C VAL A 31 -12.47 8.72 4.53
N LYS A 32 -13.15 7.88 3.74
CA LYS A 32 -14.04 6.83 4.27
C LYS A 32 -13.24 5.63 4.75
N ASP A 33 -12.39 5.06 3.88
CA ASP A 33 -11.60 3.86 4.14
C ASP A 33 -10.12 4.09 3.84
N VAL A 34 -9.24 3.51 4.67
CA VAL A 34 -7.79 3.56 4.48
C VAL A 34 -7.26 2.13 4.39
N ILE A 35 -6.67 1.77 3.26
CA ILE A 35 -6.11 0.44 3.00
C ILE A 35 -4.59 0.52 2.96
N ALA A 36 -3.93 -0.19 3.86
CA ALA A 36 -2.48 -0.35 3.83
C ALA A 36 -2.06 -1.43 2.84
N VAL A 37 -1.09 -1.14 1.97
CA VAL A 37 -0.38 -2.13 1.16
C VAL A 37 1.00 -2.30 1.76
N ALA A 38 1.27 -3.49 2.30
CA ALA A 38 2.44 -3.76 3.10
C ALA A 38 3.21 -4.98 2.58
N SER A 39 4.49 -5.06 2.91
CA SER A 39 5.32 -6.22 2.64
C SER A 39 6.33 -6.43 3.77
N GLY A 40 6.69 -7.68 4.02
CA GLY A 40 7.70 -8.03 5.02
C GLY A 40 9.12 -7.65 4.61
N LYS A 41 9.41 -7.49 3.31
CA LYS A 41 10.73 -7.09 2.77
C LYS A 41 10.59 -6.22 1.53
N GLY A 42 11.69 -5.56 1.15
CA GLY A 42 11.79 -4.80 -0.09
C GLY A 42 11.85 -5.69 -1.34
N GLY A 43 11.54 -5.11 -2.51
CA GLY A 43 11.69 -5.79 -3.80
C GLY A 43 10.59 -6.78 -4.19
N VAL A 44 9.54 -6.97 -3.39
CA VAL A 44 8.43 -7.89 -3.71
C VAL A 44 7.34 -7.25 -4.60
N GLY A 45 7.49 -5.99 -4.98
CA GLY A 45 6.51 -5.26 -5.81
C GLY A 45 5.36 -4.63 -5.03
N LYS A 46 5.58 -4.29 -3.77
CA LYS A 46 4.62 -3.59 -2.90
C LYS A 46 4.07 -2.33 -3.54
N SER A 47 4.93 -1.37 -3.89
CA SER A 47 4.54 -0.09 -4.47
C SER A 47 3.88 -0.24 -5.84
N THR A 48 4.36 -1.18 -6.66
CA THR A 48 3.71 -1.53 -7.94
C THR A 48 2.27 -2.02 -7.70
N THR A 49 2.07 -2.86 -6.68
CA THR A 49 0.73 -3.34 -6.30
C THR A 49 -0.14 -2.19 -5.80
N ALA A 50 0.40 -1.31 -4.95
CA ALA A 50 -0.33 -0.16 -4.41
C ALA A 50 -0.80 0.80 -5.52
N VAL A 51 0.09 1.18 -6.44
CA VAL A 51 -0.22 2.04 -7.58
C VAL A 51 -1.29 1.41 -8.47
N ASN A 52 -1.10 0.14 -8.88
CA ASN A 52 -2.05 -0.54 -9.75
C ASN A 52 -3.41 -0.74 -9.07
N LEU A 53 -3.44 -1.01 -7.77
CA LEU A 53 -4.66 -1.09 -6.98
C LEU A 53 -5.41 0.24 -6.99
N ALA A 54 -4.72 1.35 -6.68
CA ALA A 54 -5.32 2.67 -6.65
C ALA A 54 -5.91 3.07 -8.01
N VAL A 55 -5.14 2.90 -9.10
CA VAL A 55 -5.60 3.20 -10.47
C VAL A 55 -6.78 2.29 -10.87
N ALA A 56 -6.74 1.01 -10.51
CA ALA A 56 -7.82 0.08 -10.82
C ALA A 56 -9.12 0.41 -10.07
N LEU A 57 -9.04 0.79 -8.80
CA LEU A 57 -10.19 1.25 -8.02
C LEU A 57 -10.79 2.53 -8.59
N ALA A 58 -9.96 3.48 -9.00
CA ALA A 58 -10.44 4.71 -9.62
C ALA A 58 -11.11 4.46 -10.99
N LYS A 59 -10.45 3.69 -11.87
CA LYS A 59 -10.94 3.49 -13.25
C LYS A 59 -12.05 2.46 -13.37
N ASN A 60 -11.94 1.32 -12.68
CA ASN A 60 -12.86 0.20 -12.88
C ASN A 60 -14.03 0.21 -11.90
N CYS A 61 -13.82 0.76 -10.68
CA CYS A 61 -14.86 0.87 -9.66
C CYS A 61 -15.44 2.29 -9.55
N GLN A 62 -14.90 3.25 -10.30
CA GLN A 62 -15.32 4.67 -10.31
C GLN A 62 -15.32 5.32 -8.90
N LEU A 63 -14.39 4.90 -8.05
CA LEU A 63 -14.22 5.43 -6.72
C LEU A 63 -13.32 6.67 -6.74
N LYS A 64 -13.53 7.58 -5.77
CA LYS A 64 -12.59 8.66 -5.48
C LYS A 64 -11.44 8.10 -4.66
N VAL A 65 -10.27 7.98 -5.28
CA VAL A 65 -9.12 7.27 -4.69
C VAL A 65 -7.95 8.22 -4.46
N GLY A 66 -7.35 8.08 -3.28
CA GLY A 66 -6.05 8.66 -2.95
C GLY A 66 -4.97 7.58 -2.89
N LEU A 67 -3.72 7.97 -3.15
CA LEU A 67 -2.53 7.14 -2.99
C LEU A 67 -1.48 7.92 -2.18
N LEU A 68 -1.16 7.41 -1.00
CA LEU A 68 -0.11 7.93 -0.14
C LEU A 68 1.11 7.02 -0.20
N ASP A 69 2.24 7.54 -0.68
CA ASP A 69 3.54 6.88 -0.64
C ASP A 69 4.23 7.22 0.69
N ALA A 70 4.22 6.29 1.61
CA ALA A 70 4.84 6.39 2.91
C ALA A 70 6.23 5.74 2.97
N ASP A 71 6.76 5.24 1.83
CA ASP A 71 8.12 4.71 1.75
C ASP A 71 9.13 5.86 1.64
N VAL A 72 9.55 6.36 2.80
CA VAL A 72 10.46 7.51 2.90
C VAL A 72 11.85 7.22 2.34
N TYR A 73 12.27 5.95 2.37
CA TYR A 73 13.61 5.55 1.92
C TYR A 73 13.72 5.33 0.42
N GLY A 74 12.63 4.94 -0.23
CA GLY A 74 12.60 4.67 -1.66
C GLY A 74 11.29 5.09 -2.31
N PRO A 75 10.95 6.40 -2.26
CA PRO A 75 9.68 6.87 -2.81
C PRO A 75 9.62 6.61 -4.32
N SER A 76 8.71 5.77 -4.75
CA SER A 76 8.60 5.31 -6.14
C SER A 76 7.34 5.78 -6.85
N VAL A 77 6.34 6.24 -6.10
CA VAL A 77 5.07 6.72 -6.64
C VAL A 77 5.23 7.88 -7.64
N PRO A 78 6.11 8.87 -7.43
CA PRO A 78 6.31 9.96 -8.41
C PRO A 78 6.64 9.45 -9.80
N MET A 79 7.58 8.51 -9.90
CA MET A 79 7.99 7.91 -11.17
C MET A 79 6.88 7.06 -11.79
N MET A 80 6.25 6.17 -11.00
CA MET A 80 5.20 5.28 -11.50
C MET A 80 3.94 6.02 -11.91
N MET A 81 3.61 7.12 -11.24
CA MET A 81 2.46 7.97 -11.56
C MET A 81 2.80 9.09 -12.54
N LYS A 82 4.05 9.15 -13.07
CA LYS A 82 4.53 10.19 -14.01
C LYS A 82 4.24 11.60 -13.50
N ILE A 83 4.54 11.86 -12.25
CA ILE A 83 4.38 13.16 -11.61
C ILE A 83 5.75 13.75 -11.34
N ASP A 84 6.02 14.92 -11.95
CA ASP A 84 7.30 15.63 -11.83
C ASP A 84 7.07 17.10 -11.44
N ARG A 85 6.28 17.33 -10.41
CA ARG A 85 6.03 18.65 -9.83
C ARG A 85 5.84 18.55 -8.33
N LYS A 86 6.07 19.67 -7.63
CA LYS A 86 5.78 19.78 -6.19
C LYS A 86 4.28 20.04 -5.97
N PRO A 87 3.71 19.58 -4.84
CA PRO A 87 2.35 19.87 -4.47
C PRO A 87 2.17 21.36 -4.14
N ASP A 88 1.03 21.91 -4.50
CA ASP A 88 0.62 23.24 -4.06
C ASP A 88 0.21 23.22 -2.58
N ILE A 89 0.13 24.39 -1.95
CA ILE A 89 -0.19 24.53 -0.54
C ILE A 89 -1.45 25.39 -0.43
N THR A 90 -2.41 24.97 0.38
CA THR A 90 -3.62 25.75 0.72
C THR A 90 -3.28 26.94 1.62
N GLU A 91 -4.23 27.87 1.80
CA GLU A 91 -4.12 28.99 2.76
C GLU A 91 -3.89 28.49 4.19
N ASP A 92 -4.45 27.33 4.56
CA ASP A 92 -4.28 26.64 5.85
C ASP A 92 -2.97 25.84 5.96
N LYS A 93 -2.04 26.05 5.02
CA LYS A 93 -0.73 25.36 4.97
C LYS A 93 -0.82 23.83 4.83
N LYS A 94 -1.91 23.28 4.30
CA LYS A 94 -2.02 21.87 3.91
C LYS A 94 -1.54 21.68 2.49
N MET A 95 -0.90 20.56 2.20
CA MET A 95 -0.47 20.18 0.85
C MET A 95 -1.67 19.68 0.04
N ILE A 96 -1.78 20.14 -1.20
CA ILE A 96 -2.80 19.67 -2.15
C ILE A 96 -2.25 18.45 -2.89
N PRO A 97 -2.89 17.27 -2.80
CA PRO A 97 -2.41 16.09 -3.52
C PRO A 97 -2.47 16.30 -5.03
N ILE A 98 -1.47 15.78 -5.74
CA ILE A 98 -1.37 15.90 -7.20
C ILE A 98 -2.18 14.78 -7.84
N GLU A 99 -3.05 15.13 -8.76
CA GLU A 99 -3.88 14.15 -9.45
C GLU A 99 -3.24 13.71 -10.77
N ASN A 100 -3.14 12.38 -10.96
CA ASN A 100 -2.87 11.74 -12.25
C ASN A 100 -3.59 10.38 -12.33
N TYR A 101 -3.95 9.95 -13.53
CA TYR A 101 -4.72 8.73 -13.80
C TYR A 101 -6.03 8.60 -12.99
N GLY A 102 -6.62 9.71 -12.53
CA GLY A 102 -7.83 9.75 -11.70
C GLY A 102 -7.57 9.39 -10.23
N VAL A 103 -6.32 9.47 -9.78
CA VAL A 103 -5.90 9.20 -8.40
C VAL A 103 -5.19 10.41 -7.83
N LYS A 104 -5.60 10.85 -6.63
CA LYS A 104 -4.92 11.90 -5.87
C LYS A 104 -3.69 11.33 -5.18
N CYS A 105 -2.50 11.81 -5.53
CA CYS A 105 -1.22 11.25 -5.06
C CYS A 105 -0.50 12.20 -4.12
N MET A 106 0.09 11.65 -3.07
CA MET A 106 1.05 12.33 -2.22
C MET A 106 2.23 11.39 -1.94
N SER A 107 3.45 11.91 -2.04
CA SER A 107 4.69 11.17 -1.82
C SER A 107 5.75 12.06 -1.19
N MET A 108 6.58 11.47 -0.35
CA MET A 108 7.81 12.11 0.12
C MET A 108 8.71 12.52 -1.04
N GLY A 109 8.70 11.76 -2.13
CA GLY A 109 9.48 12.08 -3.32
C GLY A 109 9.11 13.40 -3.99
N PHE A 110 7.94 14.00 -3.69
CA PHE A 110 7.60 15.35 -4.15
C PHE A 110 8.24 16.47 -3.33
N LEU A 111 8.63 16.15 -2.09
CA LEU A 111 9.12 17.13 -1.12
C LEU A 111 10.65 17.16 -1.04
N VAL A 112 11.30 16.16 -1.61
CA VAL A 112 12.73 15.95 -1.56
C VAL A 112 13.33 16.28 -2.94
N GLU A 113 14.48 16.95 -2.97
CA GLU A 113 15.23 17.15 -4.21
C GLU A 113 15.83 15.82 -4.68
N LYS A 114 15.70 15.52 -5.97
CA LYS A 114 16.04 14.22 -6.57
C LYS A 114 17.50 13.78 -6.31
N ASP A 115 18.41 14.73 -6.19
CA ASP A 115 19.85 14.49 -6.07
C ASP A 115 20.42 14.85 -4.69
N ALA A 116 19.60 15.25 -3.74
CA ALA A 116 20.07 15.61 -2.41
C ALA A 116 20.38 14.35 -1.59
N PRO A 117 21.62 14.21 -1.05
CA PRO A 117 21.95 13.12 -0.16
C PRO A 117 21.24 13.34 1.19
N ILE A 118 20.04 12.77 1.33
CA ILE A 118 19.27 12.89 2.57
C ILE A 118 19.60 11.72 3.48
N VAL A 119 20.22 12.03 4.61
CA VAL A 119 20.38 11.06 5.68
C VAL A 119 19.15 11.08 6.57
N TRP A 120 18.25 10.15 6.33
CA TRP A 120 17.06 9.98 7.14
C TRP A 120 17.39 9.43 8.52
N ARG A 121 17.19 10.25 9.55
CA ARG A 121 17.26 9.80 10.96
C ARG A 121 15.84 9.51 11.45
N GLY A 122 15.69 8.56 12.37
CA GLY A 122 14.38 8.13 12.88
C GLY A 122 13.39 9.26 13.19
N PRO A 123 13.77 10.30 13.99
CA PRO A 123 12.87 11.43 14.28
C PRO A 123 12.44 12.24 13.05
N MET A 124 13.30 12.33 12.02
CA MET A 124 12.96 13.02 10.76
C MET A 124 11.94 12.23 9.96
N VAL A 125 12.12 10.90 9.88
CA VAL A 125 11.15 10.00 9.24
C VAL A 125 9.78 10.13 9.90
N MET A 126 9.75 10.15 11.23
CA MET A 126 8.51 10.27 12.00
C MET A 126 7.80 11.61 11.76
N SER A 127 8.57 12.70 11.73
CA SER A 127 8.04 14.04 11.43
C SER A 127 7.50 14.11 10.00
N ALA A 128 8.21 13.52 9.04
CA ALA A 128 7.79 13.46 7.65
C ALA A 128 6.48 12.69 7.49
N LEU A 129 6.40 11.49 8.08
CA LEU A 129 5.16 10.69 8.07
C LEU A 129 3.99 11.42 8.72
N ALA A 130 4.20 12.13 9.82
CA ALA A 130 3.17 12.94 10.46
C ALA A 130 2.67 14.07 9.54
N LYS A 131 3.58 14.75 8.82
CA LYS A 131 3.20 15.77 7.82
C LYS A 131 2.42 15.17 6.66
N MET A 132 2.81 14.00 6.17
CA MET A 132 2.14 13.30 5.07
C MET A 132 0.74 12.80 5.45
N THR A 133 0.51 12.50 6.71
CA THR A 133 -0.80 12.01 7.18
C THR A 133 -1.73 13.15 7.59
N ARG A 134 -1.22 14.19 8.25
CA ARG A 134 -2.03 15.28 8.82
C ARG A 134 -2.03 16.55 7.98
N GLY A 135 -0.96 16.77 7.22
CA GLY A 135 -0.72 18.00 6.45
C GLY A 135 -1.17 17.93 4.99
N VAL A 136 -2.02 16.97 4.61
CA VAL A 136 -2.54 16.83 3.25
C VAL A 136 -4.05 17.07 3.25
N ASP A 137 -4.51 17.90 2.33
CA ASP A 137 -5.95 18.08 2.07
C ASP A 137 -6.42 17.05 1.03
N TRP A 138 -6.85 15.90 1.51
CA TRP A 138 -7.37 14.85 0.65
C TRP A 138 -8.74 15.17 0.05
N GLY A 139 -9.50 16.09 0.66
CA GLY A 139 -10.90 16.29 0.35
C GLY A 139 -11.73 15.02 0.59
N ASN A 140 -12.77 14.82 -0.23
CA ASN A 140 -13.62 13.64 -0.10
C ASN A 140 -13.07 12.47 -0.91
N LEU A 141 -12.63 11.40 -0.23
CA LEU A 141 -12.19 10.13 -0.81
C LEU A 141 -13.05 8.97 -0.34
N ASP A 142 -13.30 8.02 -1.24
CA ASP A 142 -13.90 6.73 -0.87
C ASP A 142 -12.82 5.83 -0.27
N ILE A 143 -11.62 5.80 -0.87
CA ILE A 143 -10.50 4.97 -0.40
C ILE A 143 -9.18 5.74 -0.50
N LEU A 144 -8.38 5.67 0.56
CA LEU A 144 -6.97 6.03 0.53
C LEU A 144 -6.12 4.76 0.56
N VAL A 145 -5.35 4.52 -0.48
CA VAL A 145 -4.35 3.45 -0.54
C VAL A 145 -3.04 3.98 0.01
N VAL A 146 -2.48 3.31 1.00
CA VAL A 146 -1.21 3.69 1.63
C VAL A 146 -0.15 2.67 1.25
N ASP A 147 0.84 3.09 0.48
CA ASP A 147 2.05 2.32 0.19
C ASP A 147 2.98 2.41 1.40
N MET A 148 3.01 1.35 2.22
CA MET A 148 3.73 1.32 3.49
C MET A 148 5.24 1.22 3.30
N PRO A 149 6.07 1.67 4.24
CA PRO A 149 7.49 1.34 4.25
C PRO A 149 7.71 -0.18 4.24
N PRO A 150 8.80 -0.69 3.63
CA PRO A 150 9.09 -2.12 3.63
C PRO A 150 9.48 -2.62 5.03
N GLY A 151 9.28 -3.91 5.28
CA GLY A 151 9.67 -4.57 6.53
C GLY A 151 8.60 -4.54 7.61
N THR A 152 9.02 -4.71 8.87
CA THR A 152 8.16 -4.75 10.07
C THR A 152 8.70 -3.84 11.18
N GLY A 153 9.43 -2.80 10.77
CA GLY A 153 10.11 -1.88 11.69
C GLY A 153 9.22 -0.74 12.22
N ASP A 154 9.87 0.16 12.98
CA ASP A 154 9.22 1.26 13.69
C ASP A 154 8.38 2.18 12.79
N ALA A 155 8.84 2.43 11.56
CA ALA A 155 8.10 3.28 10.61
C ALA A 155 6.73 2.68 10.28
N GLN A 156 6.68 1.38 10.00
CA GLN A 156 5.44 0.65 9.73
C GLN A 156 4.51 0.64 10.94
N LEU A 157 5.06 0.32 12.11
CA LEU A 157 4.31 0.30 13.36
C LEU A 157 3.73 1.68 13.69
N THR A 158 4.51 2.74 13.49
CA THR A 158 4.03 4.10 13.71
C THR A 158 2.91 4.51 12.78
N MET A 159 3.00 4.16 11.49
CA MET A 159 1.91 4.41 10.55
C MET A 159 0.63 3.70 10.97
N THR A 160 0.71 2.44 11.40
CA THR A 160 -0.46 1.66 11.88
C THR A 160 -1.05 2.20 13.18
N GLN A 161 -0.25 2.82 14.02
CA GLN A 161 -0.71 3.46 15.26
C GLN A 161 -1.31 4.84 15.03
N ASN A 162 -0.82 5.59 14.03
CA ASN A 162 -1.25 6.95 13.75
C ASN A 162 -2.45 7.02 12.81
N LEU A 163 -2.61 6.06 11.89
CA LEU A 163 -3.73 6.03 10.93
C LEU A 163 -4.76 4.98 11.34
N GLN A 164 -6.04 5.38 11.26
CA GLN A 164 -7.12 4.43 11.37
C GLN A 164 -7.24 3.63 10.08
N LEU A 165 -6.59 2.44 10.05
CA LEU A 165 -6.61 1.57 8.89
C LEU A 165 -7.86 0.70 8.87
N SER A 166 -8.59 0.69 7.75
CA SER A 166 -9.74 -0.22 7.51
C SER A 166 -9.27 -1.65 7.22
N GLY A 167 -8.02 -1.82 6.77
CA GLY A 167 -7.42 -3.12 6.57
C GLY A 167 -6.04 -3.05 5.91
N ALA A 168 -5.35 -4.19 5.90
CA ALA A 168 -4.04 -4.36 5.29
C ALA A 168 -4.03 -5.46 4.23
N LEU A 169 -3.40 -5.16 3.09
CA LEU A 169 -3.10 -6.11 2.02
C LEU A 169 -1.61 -6.46 2.09
N ILE A 170 -1.29 -7.74 2.21
CA ILE A 170 0.09 -8.21 2.33
C ILE A 170 0.60 -8.69 0.98
N VAL A 171 1.65 -8.04 0.47
CA VAL A 171 2.30 -8.42 -0.80
C VAL A 171 3.54 -9.26 -0.52
N SER A 172 3.64 -10.41 -1.18
CA SER A 172 4.79 -11.32 -1.10
C SER A 172 5.11 -11.92 -2.46
N THR A 173 6.22 -12.63 -2.53
CA THR A 173 6.59 -13.53 -3.64
C THR A 173 6.58 -14.98 -3.14
N PRO A 174 6.59 -16.00 -4.03
CA PRO A 174 6.59 -17.41 -3.61
C PRO A 174 7.84 -17.87 -2.85
N GLN A 175 8.90 -17.05 -2.80
CA GLN A 175 10.16 -17.40 -2.14
C GLN A 175 10.00 -17.56 -0.63
N ASP A 176 10.57 -18.61 -0.03
CA ASP A 176 10.45 -18.91 1.40
C ASP A 176 10.84 -17.75 2.32
N ILE A 177 11.92 -17.05 1.98
CA ILE A 177 12.38 -15.91 2.78
C ILE A 177 11.37 -14.75 2.74
N ALA A 178 10.72 -14.50 1.59
CA ALA A 178 9.69 -13.49 1.48
C ALA A 178 8.42 -13.90 2.24
N LEU A 179 8.08 -15.19 2.24
CA LEU A 179 6.94 -15.74 2.98
C LEU A 179 7.13 -15.65 4.48
N MET A 180 8.36 -15.90 4.97
CA MET A 180 8.68 -15.74 6.39
C MET A 180 8.47 -14.29 6.84
N ASP A 181 8.93 -13.33 6.07
CA ASP A 181 8.77 -11.91 6.38
C ASP A 181 7.31 -11.44 6.20
N ALA A 182 6.58 -11.97 5.21
CA ALA A 182 5.15 -11.69 5.05
C ALA A 182 4.33 -12.18 6.26
N ARG A 183 4.66 -13.35 6.83
CA ARG A 183 4.05 -13.84 8.08
C ARG A 183 4.31 -12.92 9.26
N ARG A 184 5.56 -12.40 9.38
CA ARG A 184 5.91 -11.42 10.42
C ARG A 184 5.09 -10.12 10.26
N GLY A 185 4.96 -9.64 9.01
CA GLY A 185 4.13 -8.47 8.70
C GLY A 185 2.67 -8.68 9.08
N ALA A 186 2.08 -9.80 8.70
CA ALA A 186 0.71 -10.14 9.06
C ALA A 186 0.50 -10.19 10.58
N ASN A 187 1.41 -10.84 11.30
CA ASN A 187 1.36 -10.90 12.76
C ASN A 187 1.48 -9.51 13.42
N MET A 188 2.26 -8.61 12.83
CA MET A 188 2.36 -7.22 13.31
C MET A 188 1.01 -6.51 13.17
N PHE A 189 0.34 -6.59 12.02
CA PHE A 189 -0.97 -5.96 11.81
C PHE A 189 -2.02 -6.54 12.76
N SER A 190 -2.02 -7.86 12.96
CA SER A 190 -2.93 -8.51 13.91
C SER A 190 -2.72 -8.04 15.36
N LYS A 191 -1.45 -7.80 15.78
CA LYS A 191 -1.15 -7.28 17.12
C LYS A 191 -1.63 -5.85 17.37
N VAL A 192 -1.80 -5.07 16.32
CA VAL A 192 -2.32 -3.68 16.40
C VAL A 192 -3.79 -3.58 15.98
N ASP A 193 -4.49 -4.71 15.94
CA ASP A 193 -5.92 -4.82 15.62
C ASP A 193 -6.31 -4.29 14.23
N VAL A 194 -5.40 -4.36 13.25
CA VAL A 194 -5.70 -4.02 11.85
C VAL A 194 -6.11 -5.29 11.10
N PRO A 195 -7.32 -5.33 10.52
CA PRO A 195 -7.77 -6.49 9.76
C PRO A 195 -6.90 -6.77 8.55
N ILE A 196 -6.55 -8.05 8.33
CA ILE A 196 -5.85 -8.46 7.11
C ILE A 196 -6.88 -8.82 6.05
N LEU A 197 -6.92 -8.04 4.96
CA LEU A 197 -7.82 -8.26 3.82
C LEU A 197 -7.44 -9.50 3.04
N GLY A 198 -6.14 -9.81 3.00
CA GLY A 198 -5.59 -11.00 2.37
C GLY A 198 -4.17 -10.79 1.87
N PHE A 199 -3.70 -11.77 1.10
CA PHE A 199 -2.36 -11.79 0.52
C PHE A 199 -2.42 -11.66 -1.00
N VAL A 200 -1.40 -11.03 -1.58
CA VAL A 200 -1.14 -10.99 -3.03
C VAL A 200 0.20 -11.66 -3.27
N GLU A 201 0.20 -12.70 -4.12
CA GLU A 201 1.42 -13.32 -4.59
C GLU A 201 1.88 -12.65 -5.88
N ASN A 202 2.93 -11.84 -5.79
CA ASN A 202 3.55 -11.22 -6.94
C ASN A 202 4.71 -12.06 -7.45
N MET A 203 5.09 -11.92 -8.73
CA MET A 203 6.11 -12.72 -9.39
C MET A 203 5.84 -14.24 -9.27
N SER A 204 4.56 -14.62 -9.28
CA SER A 204 4.11 -15.99 -9.10
C SER A 204 4.62 -16.91 -10.21
N PHE A 205 4.71 -16.40 -11.41
CA PHE A 205 5.26 -17.09 -12.57
C PHE A 205 5.80 -16.09 -13.59
N PHE A 206 6.72 -16.55 -14.40
CA PHE A 206 7.19 -15.84 -15.60
C PHE A 206 6.49 -16.42 -16.82
N LYS A 207 5.86 -15.57 -17.64
CA LYS A 207 5.24 -15.99 -18.88
C LYS A 207 6.27 -15.90 -20.01
N CYS A 208 6.64 -17.05 -20.59
CA CYS A 208 7.60 -17.12 -21.71
C CYS A 208 7.10 -16.25 -22.89
N PRO A 209 7.91 -15.29 -23.42
CA PRO A 209 7.50 -14.48 -24.55
C PRO A 209 7.39 -15.26 -25.87
N HIS A 210 8.03 -16.43 -25.98
CA HIS A 210 8.02 -17.26 -27.18
C HIS A 210 6.86 -18.25 -27.22
N CYS A 211 6.70 -19.09 -26.18
CA CYS A 211 5.64 -20.11 -26.17
C CYS A 211 4.42 -19.74 -25.33
N GLY A 212 4.51 -18.69 -24.52
CA GLY A 212 3.41 -18.26 -23.64
C GLY A 212 3.21 -19.11 -22.38
N GLU A 213 4.01 -20.17 -22.19
CA GLU A 213 3.89 -21.05 -21.02
C GLU A 213 4.41 -20.39 -19.73
N PRO A 214 3.77 -20.66 -18.58
CA PRO A 214 4.22 -20.14 -17.30
C PRO A 214 5.37 -20.98 -16.73
N SER A 215 6.44 -20.31 -16.27
CA SER A 215 7.55 -20.89 -15.52
C SER A 215 7.54 -20.38 -14.09
N PHE A 216 7.56 -21.27 -13.10
CA PHE A 216 7.49 -20.93 -11.68
C PHE A 216 8.91 -20.82 -11.09
N ILE A 217 9.60 -19.74 -11.42
CA ILE A 217 11.02 -19.53 -11.07
C ILE A 217 11.25 -19.50 -9.55
N PHE A 218 10.32 -18.95 -8.80
CA PHE A 218 10.42 -18.74 -7.34
C PHE A 218 9.61 -19.77 -6.52
N GLY A 219 9.14 -20.83 -7.15
CA GLY A 219 8.26 -21.81 -6.52
C GLY A 219 6.79 -21.61 -6.90
N LYS A 220 5.96 -22.56 -6.49
CA LYS A 220 4.53 -22.60 -6.82
C LYS A 220 3.69 -22.58 -5.54
N GLU A 221 2.66 -21.74 -5.52
CA GLU A 221 1.66 -21.67 -4.43
C GLU A 221 2.21 -21.34 -3.03
N GLY A 222 3.44 -20.81 -2.93
CA GLY A 222 4.05 -20.52 -1.64
C GLY A 222 3.23 -19.55 -0.78
N THR A 223 2.79 -18.43 -1.36
CA THR A 223 1.98 -17.43 -0.65
C THR A 223 0.57 -17.96 -0.36
N ARG A 224 -0.01 -18.76 -1.24
CA ARG A 224 -1.31 -19.42 -1.01
C ARG A 224 -1.27 -20.28 0.25
N ASN A 225 -0.26 -21.16 0.34
CA ASN A 225 -0.08 -22.07 1.47
C ASN A 225 0.23 -21.30 2.76
N ALA A 226 1.06 -20.26 2.67
CA ALA A 226 1.37 -19.40 3.81
C ALA A 226 0.13 -18.66 4.33
N ALA A 227 -0.67 -18.06 3.45
CA ALA A 227 -1.92 -17.38 3.80
C ALA A 227 -2.92 -18.35 4.44
N ALA A 228 -3.15 -19.52 3.81
CA ALA A 228 -4.06 -20.53 4.31
C ALA A 228 -3.66 -21.05 5.70
N SER A 229 -2.36 -21.26 5.95
CA SER A 229 -1.85 -21.69 7.27
C SER A 229 -2.10 -20.68 8.40
N MET A 230 -2.33 -19.41 8.05
CA MET A 230 -2.65 -18.32 8.96
C MET A 230 -4.15 -17.98 9.00
N GLY A 231 -4.99 -18.70 8.26
CA GLY A 231 -6.43 -18.44 8.14
C GLY A 231 -6.80 -17.25 7.25
N TYR A 232 -5.88 -16.78 6.39
CA TYR A 232 -6.13 -15.68 5.48
C TYR A 232 -6.35 -16.14 4.05
N LYS A 233 -6.97 -15.28 3.23
CA LYS A 233 -7.23 -15.55 1.82
C LYS A 233 -6.06 -15.07 0.95
N LEU A 234 -5.75 -15.84 -0.10
CA LEU A 234 -5.00 -15.32 -1.24
C LEU A 234 -5.99 -14.59 -2.15
N ILE A 235 -5.75 -13.29 -2.36
CA ILE A 235 -6.64 -12.44 -3.17
C ILE A 235 -6.34 -12.59 -4.64
N ASP A 236 -5.05 -12.55 -5.02
CA ASP A 236 -4.64 -12.68 -6.41
C ASP A 236 -3.20 -13.18 -6.55
N THR A 237 -2.89 -13.67 -7.75
CA THR A 237 -1.55 -14.06 -8.20
C THR A 237 -1.17 -13.25 -9.42
N ILE A 238 -0.01 -12.60 -9.37
CA ILE A 238 0.48 -11.73 -10.44
C ILE A 238 1.74 -12.35 -11.04
N GLY A 239 1.67 -12.65 -12.34
CA GLY A 239 2.82 -13.13 -13.10
C GLY A 239 3.68 -11.98 -13.60
N SER A 240 4.99 -12.26 -13.77
CA SER A 240 5.91 -11.36 -14.47
C SER A 240 5.81 -11.56 -15.97
N ARG A 241 5.89 -10.45 -16.71
CA ARG A 241 5.96 -10.39 -18.18
C ARG A 241 7.14 -9.50 -18.57
N HIS A 242 7.77 -9.81 -19.67
CA HIS A 242 8.69 -8.90 -20.36
C HIS A 242 7.93 -7.76 -21.02
#